data_e6a5f94a03dbb987a9c8329958381fde
#
_entry.id   e6a5f94a03dbb987a9c8329958381fde
#
_cell.length_a   1.000
_cell.length_b   1.000
_cell.length_c   1.000
_cell.angle_alpha   90.00
_cell.angle_beta   90.00
_cell.angle_gamma   90.00
#
_symmetry.space_group_name_H-M   'P 1'
#
loop_
_entity.id
_entity.type
_entity.pdbx_description
1 polymer ?
#
loop_
_entity_poly.entity_id
_entity_poly.type
_entity_poly.pdbx_seq_one_letter_code
_entity_poly.pdbx_strand_id
1 'polypeptide(L)'
;IYNTHKGRYGYRRICSELKAKGYPINHKTVLKLMKLLDLRGKQSKNGKYHSYKGEVGKVADNLLKRDFHADNPFEKLTTDITEFKIGNEKVYLSPVRDMFNREIVSYSISTSSNLQQIRDMLNGLFEKLPADARPLFHSD
;
A
#
# COMPACT_ATOMS: atom_id res chain seq x y z
N ILE A 1 -14.82 3.06 -21.80
CA ILE A 1 -13.63 3.07 -20.92
C ILE A 1 -13.84 4.03 -19.75
N TYR A 2 -14.08 5.32 -19.98
CA TYR A 2 -14.19 6.29 -18.88
C TYR A 2 -15.29 5.93 -17.87
N ASN A 3 -16.50 5.64 -18.34
CA ASN A 3 -17.65 5.24 -17.51
C ASN A 3 -17.44 3.88 -16.84
N THR A 4 -16.86 2.92 -17.56
CA THR A 4 -16.51 1.59 -17.04
C THR A 4 -15.61 1.69 -15.81
N HIS A 5 -14.69 2.66 -15.80
CA HIS A 5 -13.80 2.92 -14.69
C HIS A 5 -14.29 4.04 -13.74
N LYS A 6 -15.60 4.33 -13.75
CA LYS A 6 -16.25 5.29 -12.84
C LYS A 6 -15.59 6.67 -12.81
N GLY A 7 -15.00 7.11 -13.94
CA GLY A 7 -14.31 8.39 -14.06
C GLY A 7 -12.95 8.48 -13.33
N ARG A 8 -12.38 7.36 -12.88
CA ARG A 8 -11.09 7.37 -12.16
C ARG A 8 -9.87 7.47 -13.08
N TYR A 9 -10.03 7.12 -14.36
CA TYR A 9 -8.93 7.11 -15.32
C TYR A 9 -8.71 8.48 -15.94
N GLY A 10 -7.48 8.99 -15.80
CA GLY A 10 -7.02 10.14 -16.57
C GLY A 10 -6.57 9.73 -17.98
N TYR A 11 -6.27 10.71 -18.82
CA TYR A 11 -5.95 10.53 -20.24
C TYR A 11 -4.86 9.49 -20.52
N ARG A 12 -3.85 9.37 -19.65
CA ARG A 12 -2.76 8.39 -19.84
C ARG A 12 -3.25 6.95 -19.69
N ARG A 13 -4.05 6.66 -18.68
CA ARG A 13 -4.64 5.33 -18.46
C ARG A 13 -5.65 4.99 -19.57
N ILE A 14 -6.48 5.96 -19.98
CA ILE A 14 -7.42 5.77 -21.10
C ILE A 14 -6.65 5.50 -22.39
N CYS A 15 -5.54 6.20 -22.66
CA CYS A 15 -4.69 5.94 -23.81
C CYS A 15 -4.11 4.52 -23.79
N SER A 16 -3.66 4.04 -22.64
CA SER A 16 -3.16 2.67 -22.47
C SER A 16 -4.25 1.63 -22.77
N GLU A 17 -5.44 1.80 -22.24
CA GLU A 17 -6.61 0.93 -22.49
C GLU A 17 -7.01 0.92 -23.97
N LEU A 18 -7.01 2.09 -24.63
CA LEU A 18 -7.30 2.19 -26.06
C LEU A 18 -6.28 1.42 -26.90
N LYS A 19 -5.00 1.54 -26.57
CA LYS A 19 -3.93 0.78 -27.24
C LYS A 19 -4.08 -0.72 -27.02
N ALA A 20 -4.39 -1.16 -25.80
CA ALA A 20 -4.65 -2.57 -25.51
C ALA A 20 -5.86 -3.13 -26.30
N LYS A 21 -6.83 -2.28 -26.64
CA LYS A 21 -7.98 -2.62 -27.49
C LYS A 21 -7.71 -2.48 -28.99
N GLY A 22 -6.45 -2.26 -29.41
CA GLY A 22 -6.06 -2.18 -30.82
C GLY A 22 -6.22 -0.79 -31.46
N TYR A 23 -6.50 0.27 -30.68
CA TYR A 23 -6.58 1.65 -31.21
C TYR A 23 -5.24 2.37 -31.06
N PRO A 24 -4.44 2.54 -32.12
CA PRO A 24 -3.16 3.24 -32.06
C PRO A 24 -3.35 4.76 -31.97
N ILE A 25 -3.61 5.26 -30.79
CA ILE A 25 -3.89 6.68 -30.54
C ILE A 25 -2.80 7.32 -29.68
N ASN A 26 -2.48 8.60 -29.97
CA ASN A 26 -1.53 9.37 -29.17
C ASN A 26 -2.20 9.93 -27.91
N HIS A 27 -1.46 9.96 -26.81
CA HIS A 27 -1.97 10.47 -25.53
C HIS A 27 -2.39 11.95 -25.59
N LYS A 28 -1.77 12.78 -26.44
CA LYS A 28 -2.16 14.19 -26.67
C LYS A 28 -3.55 14.27 -27.32
N THR A 29 -3.83 13.38 -28.26
CA THR A 29 -5.16 13.27 -28.91
C THR A 29 -6.22 12.84 -27.91
N VAL A 30 -5.93 11.84 -27.07
CA VAL A 30 -6.84 11.41 -26.00
C VAL A 30 -7.12 12.56 -25.03
N LEU A 31 -6.10 13.33 -24.65
CA LEU A 31 -6.29 14.50 -23.78
C LEU A 31 -7.21 15.55 -24.44
N LYS A 32 -7.02 15.82 -25.73
CA LYS A 32 -7.86 16.76 -26.49
C LYS A 32 -9.31 16.30 -26.54
N LEU A 33 -9.55 15.02 -26.85
CA LEU A 33 -10.88 14.44 -26.91
C LEU A 33 -11.56 14.45 -25.52
N MET A 34 -10.83 14.11 -24.47
CA MET A 34 -11.37 14.17 -23.09
C MET A 34 -11.78 15.61 -22.71
N LYS A 35 -10.99 16.61 -23.11
CA LYS A 35 -11.34 18.03 -22.88
C LYS A 35 -12.61 18.43 -23.65
N LEU A 36 -12.74 18.02 -24.91
CA LEU A 36 -13.93 18.30 -25.74
C LEU A 36 -15.21 17.66 -25.16
N LEU A 37 -15.06 16.50 -24.53
CA LEU A 37 -16.16 15.76 -23.90
C LEU A 37 -16.36 16.14 -22.40
N ASP A 38 -15.65 17.16 -21.91
CA ASP A 38 -15.59 17.58 -20.48
C ASP A 38 -15.34 16.41 -19.51
N LEU A 39 -14.52 15.44 -19.92
CA LEU A 39 -14.15 14.30 -19.10
C LEU A 39 -12.83 14.59 -18.36
N ARG A 40 -12.89 14.51 -17.04
CA ARG A 40 -11.70 14.68 -16.17
C ARG A 40 -11.56 13.47 -15.25
N GLY A 41 -10.34 12.93 -15.17
CA GLY A 41 -10.06 11.88 -14.18
C GLY A 41 -10.26 12.41 -12.76
N LYS A 42 -11.01 11.68 -11.94
CA LYS A 42 -11.19 12.04 -10.52
C LYS A 42 -9.82 12.00 -9.82
N GLN A 43 -9.39 13.14 -9.31
CA GLN A 43 -8.23 13.19 -8.43
C GLN A 43 -8.64 12.71 -7.03
N SER A 44 -7.81 11.84 -6.45
CA SER A 44 -7.91 11.55 -5.01
C SER A 44 -7.73 12.89 -4.26
N LYS A 45 -8.65 13.22 -3.36
CA LYS A 45 -8.45 14.35 -2.46
C LYS A 45 -7.27 14.00 -1.58
N ASN A 46 -6.17 14.74 -1.69
CA ASN A 46 -5.09 14.65 -0.72
C ASN A 46 -5.66 15.09 0.64
N GLY A 47 -5.89 14.13 1.54
CA GLY A 47 -6.19 14.42 2.92
C GLY A 47 -5.08 15.30 3.50
N LYS A 48 -5.42 16.29 4.32
CA LYS A 48 -4.39 17.04 5.06
C LYS A 48 -3.64 16.06 5.94
N TYR A 49 -2.33 15.93 5.73
CA TYR A 49 -1.46 15.15 6.60
C TYR A 49 -1.38 15.87 7.95
N HIS A 50 -1.79 15.17 9.01
CA HIS A 50 -1.62 15.63 10.38
C HIS A 50 -0.56 14.76 11.04
N SER A 51 0.67 15.28 11.18
CA SER A 51 1.68 14.61 11.98
C SER A 51 1.31 14.70 13.47
N TYR A 52 1.53 13.61 14.20
CA TYR A 52 1.38 13.58 15.64
C TYR A 52 2.39 14.55 16.29
N LYS A 53 1.90 15.47 17.11
CA LYS A 53 2.73 16.44 17.88
C LYS A 53 2.81 16.09 19.37
N GLY A 54 2.86 14.79 19.71
CA GLY A 54 3.01 14.36 21.09
C GLY A 54 4.45 14.44 21.59
N GLU A 55 4.64 14.19 22.90
CA GLU A 55 5.98 14.10 23.48
C GLU A 55 6.79 12.98 22.80
N VAL A 56 7.98 13.33 22.37
CA VAL A 56 8.92 12.37 21.79
C VAL A 56 9.51 11.56 22.95
N GLY A 57 9.05 10.32 23.14
CA GLY A 57 9.65 9.38 24.08
C GLY A 57 11.11 9.04 23.70
N LYS A 58 11.78 8.18 24.49
CA LYS A 58 13.10 7.66 24.11
C LYS A 58 13.02 7.01 22.73
N VAL A 59 13.63 7.66 21.74
CA VAL A 59 13.70 7.12 20.38
C VAL A 59 14.84 6.11 20.37
N ALA A 60 14.53 4.86 20.05
CA ALA A 60 15.56 3.84 19.80
C ALA A 60 16.31 4.17 18.50
N ASP A 61 17.58 3.75 18.43
CA ASP A 61 18.37 3.93 17.21
C ASP A 61 17.73 3.23 16.02
N ASN A 62 17.70 3.93 14.88
CA ASN A 62 17.18 3.35 13.64
C ASN A 62 18.19 2.32 13.09
N LEU A 63 17.96 1.05 13.41
CA LEU A 63 18.82 -0.06 12.98
C LEU A 63 18.76 -0.27 11.46
N LEU A 64 17.62 0.01 10.84
CA LEU A 64 17.43 -0.21 9.40
C LEU A 64 18.16 0.85 8.57
N LYS A 65 18.31 2.09 9.06
CA LYS A 65 19.01 3.23 8.39
C LYS A 65 18.59 3.45 6.94
N ARG A 66 17.33 3.14 6.59
CA ARG A 66 16.74 3.14 5.24
C ARG A 66 17.34 2.09 4.29
N ASP A 67 18.10 1.13 4.80
CA ASP A 67 18.57 -0.01 4.01
C ASP A 67 17.54 -1.14 4.06
N PHE A 68 16.64 -1.13 3.06
CA PHE A 68 15.58 -2.13 2.88
C PHE A 68 16.02 -3.32 2.01
N HIS A 69 17.30 -3.41 1.67
CA HIS A 69 17.82 -4.57 0.95
C HIS A 69 18.03 -5.73 1.92
N ALA A 70 17.63 -6.91 1.51
CA ALA A 70 17.87 -8.17 2.24
C ALA A 70 18.46 -9.19 1.28
N ASP A 71 19.46 -9.91 1.71
CA ASP A 71 20.15 -10.93 0.91
C ASP A 71 19.51 -12.32 1.07
N ASN A 72 18.78 -12.54 2.17
CA ASN A 72 18.15 -13.81 2.49
C ASN A 72 16.68 -13.65 2.90
N PRO A 73 15.84 -14.68 2.70
CA PRO A 73 14.48 -14.71 3.22
C PRO A 73 14.47 -14.54 4.74
N PHE A 74 13.48 -13.81 5.24
CA PHE A 74 13.28 -13.52 6.67
C PHE A 74 14.45 -12.77 7.36
N GLU A 75 15.33 -12.11 6.62
CA GLU A 75 16.39 -11.29 7.17
C GLU A 75 15.85 -9.95 7.70
N LYS A 76 15.05 -9.26 6.86
CA LYS A 76 14.42 -7.98 7.20
C LYS A 76 12.94 -8.05 6.89
N LEU A 77 12.11 -7.80 7.90
CA LEU A 77 10.66 -7.78 7.80
C LEU A 77 10.13 -6.38 8.13
N THR A 78 9.13 -5.93 7.40
CA THR A 78 8.47 -4.66 7.65
C THR A 78 6.98 -4.84 7.84
N THR A 79 6.38 -4.03 8.70
CA THR A 79 4.93 -3.98 8.91
C THR A 79 4.45 -2.54 9.00
N ASP A 80 3.23 -2.31 8.56
CA ASP A 80 2.51 -1.05 8.71
C ASP A 80 1.01 -1.33 8.75
N ILE A 81 0.27 -0.54 9.54
CA ILE A 81 -1.19 -0.69 9.63
C ILE A 81 -1.85 0.27 8.67
N THR A 82 -2.57 -0.28 7.70
CA THR A 82 -3.30 0.51 6.71
C THR A 82 -4.81 0.49 6.99
N GLU A 83 -5.42 1.67 7.10
CA GLU A 83 -6.87 1.82 7.22
C GLU A 83 -7.53 1.88 5.85
N PHE A 84 -8.56 1.08 5.65
CA PHE A 84 -9.45 1.12 4.49
C PHE A 84 -10.87 1.48 4.92
N LYS A 85 -11.56 2.22 4.10
CA LYS A 85 -12.99 2.45 4.25
C LYS A 85 -13.76 1.63 3.22
N ILE A 86 -14.59 0.70 3.70
CA ILE A 86 -15.44 -0.18 2.87
C ILE A 86 -16.90 0.15 3.20
N GLY A 87 -17.58 0.85 2.30
CA GLY A 87 -18.91 1.38 2.58
C GLY A 87 -18.86 2.40 3.72
N ASN A 88 -19.53 2.10 4.82
CA ASN A 88 -19.55 2.94 6.03
C ASN A 88 -18.63 2.42 7.14
N GLU A 89 -17.98 1.29 6.94
CA GLU A 89 -17.13 0.66 7.94
C GLU A 89 -15.65 0.94 7.68
N LYS A 90 -14.84 0.94 8.74
CA LYS A 90 -13.40 0.98 8.70
C LYS A 90 -12.85 -0.42 8.87
N VAL A 91 -11.86 -0.75 8.06
CA VAL A 91 -11.14 -2.03 8.12
C VAL A 91 -9.65 -1.73 8.16
N TYR A 92 -8.94 -2.42 9.04
CA TYR A 92 -7.51 -2.28 9.25
C TYR A 92 -6.80 -3.54 8.76
N LEU A 93 -5.80 -3.36 7.92
CA LEU A 93 -4.92 -4.42 7.46
C LEU A 93 -3.53 -4.20 8.07
N SER A 94 -3.01 -5.22 8.74
CA SER A 94 -1.65 -5.25 9.28
C SER A 94 -0.87 -6.38 8.59
N PRO A 95 -0.15 -6.11 7.49
CA PRO A 95 0.68 -7.09 6.80
C PRO A 95 2.09 -7.12 7.36
N VAL A 96 2.76 -8.27 7.27
CA VAL A 96 4.22 -8.41 7.40
C VAL A 96 4.80 -8.74 6.05
N ARG A 97 5.72 -7.91 5.58
CA ARG A 97 6.37 -8.06 4.29
C ARG A 97 7.84 -8.46 4.47
N ASP A 98 8.23 -9.51 3.79
CA ASP A 98 9.63 -9.87 3.63
C ASP A 98 10.30 -8.93 2.60
N MET A 99 11.43 -8.35 2.98
CA MET A 99 12.13 -7.39 2.12
C MET A 99 13.00 -8.07 1.06
N PHE A 100 13.30 -9.36 1.22
CA PHE A 100 14.06 -10.15 0.25
C PHE A 100 13.28 -10.33 -1.06
N ASN A 101 12.12 -10.97 -0.99
CA ASN A 101 11.28 -11.29 -2.16
C ASN A 101 10.03 -10.43 -2.28
N ARG A 102 9.77 -9.53 -1.31
CA ARG A 102 8.61 -8.64 -1.21
C ARG A 102 7.28 -9.37 -0.99
N GLU A 103 7.34 -10.60 -0.53
CA GLU A 103 6.16 -11.41 -0.22
C GLU A 103 5.51 -10.95 1.10
N ILE A 104 4.17 -11.05 1.18
CA ILE A 104 3.44 -10.90 2.44
C ILE A 104 3.44 -12.25 3.15
N VAL A 105 4.30 -12.37 4.14
CA VAL A 105 4.49 -13.62 4.89
C VAL A 105 3.43 -13.86 5.96
N SER A 106 2.84 -12.79 6.50
CA SER A 106 1.70 -12.85 7.42
C SER A 106 0.85 -11.60 7.28
N TYR A 107 -0.41 -11.68 7.69
CA TYR A 107 -1.28 -10.51 7.79
C TYR A 107 -2.44 -10.77 8.76
N SER A 108 -3.03 -9.68 9.25
CA SER A 108 -4.29 -9.72 10.00
C SER A 108 -5.23 -8.60 9.50
N ILE A 109 -6.52 -8.89 9.46
CA ILE A 109 -7.58 -7.94 9.09
C ILE A 109 -8.53 -7.81 10.27
N SER A 110 -8.86 -6.57 10.66
CA SER A 110 -9.76 -6.29 11.77
C SER A 110 -10.61 -5.04 11.49
N THR A 111 -11.75 -4.93 12.15
CA THR A 111 -12.58 -3.71 12.16
C THR A 111 -12.08 -2.67 13.17
N SER A 112 -11.11 -3.02 14.01
CA SER A 112 -10.48 -2.09 14.96
C SER A 112 -8.97 -2.31 15.01
N SER A 113 -8.20 -1.23 14.98
CA SER A 113 -6.75 -1.27 15.19
C SER A 113 -6.46 -1.42 16.69
N ASN A 114 -6.20 -2.65 17.13
CA ASN A 114 -5.93 -2.97 18.52
C ASN A 114 -4.79 -3.97 18.67
N LEU A 115 -4.35 -4.21 19.92
CA LEU A 115 -3.25 -5.11 20.23
C LEU A 115 -3.54 -6.56 19.80
N GLN A 116 -4.82 -6.98 19.80
CA GLN A 116 -5.20 -8.33 19.36
C GLN A 116 -4.89 -8.54 17.87
N GLN A 117 -5.18 -7.56 17.02
CA GLN A 117 -4.83 -7.62 15.60
C GLN A 117 -3.32 -7.82 15.38
N ILE A 118 -2.49 -7.12 16.16
CA ILE A 118 -1.04 -7.27 16.08
C ILE A 118 -0.60 -8.67 16.54
N ARG A 119 -1.20 -9.19 17.61
CA ARG A 119 -0.91 -10.55 18.10
C ARG A 119 -1.27 -11.60 17.05
N ASP A 120 -2.42 -11.50 16.42
CA ASP A 120 -2.87 -12.45 15.41
C ASP A 120 -1.93 -12.44 14.20
N MET A 121 -1.50 -11.25 13.76
CA MET A 121 -0.52 -11.10 12.70
C MET A 121 0.85 -11.71 13.08
N LEU A 122 1.34 -11.47 14.31
CA LEU A 122 2.61 -12.02 14.78
C LEU A 122 2.54 -13.55 14.97
N ASN A 123 1.43 -14.10 15.48
CA ASN A 123 1.25 -15.54 15.59
C ASN A 123 1.33 -16.21 14.21
N GLY A 124 0.63 -15.66 13.20
CA GLY A 124 0.73 -16.17 11.84
C GLY A 124 2.12 -16.00 11.21
N LEU A 125 2.91 -15.03 11.66
CA LEU A 125 4.31 -14.91 11.27
C LEU A 125 5.16 -16.01 11.93
N PHE A 126 5.02 -16.21 13.24
CA PHE A 126 5.83 -17.19 14.00
C PHE A 126 5.62 -18.63 13.53
N GLU A 127 4.42 -18.97 13.03
CA GLU A 127 4.16 -20.27 12.43
C GLU A 127 4.96 -20.53 11.14
N LYS A 128 5.38 -19.48 10.46
CA LYS A 128 6.10 -19.56 9.17
C LYS A 128 7.60 -19.30 9.29
N LEU A 129 8.03 -18.69 10.40
CA LEU A 129 9.45 -18.41 10.62
C LEU A 129 10.23 -19.69 10.85
N PRO A 130 11.39 -19.87 10.18
CA PRO A 130 12.35 -20.91 10.56
C PRO A 130 12.77 -20.76 12.02
N ALA A 131 12.99 -21.89 12.72
CA ALA A 131 13.30 -21.90 14.16
C ALA A 131 14.58 -21.13 14.55
N ASP A 132 15.50 -21.02 13.61
CA ASP A 132 16.79 -20.32 13.73
C ASP A 132 16.75 -18.88 13.20
N ALA A 133 15.67 -18.45 12.56
CA ALA A 133 15.54 -17.11 12.02
C ALA A 133 15.57 -16.02 13.11
N ARG A 134 16.28 -14.96 12.83
CA ARG A 134 16.38 -13.77 13.70
C ARG A 134 16.19 -12.50 12.86
N PRO A 135 14.97 -12.27 12.35
CA PRO A 135 14.69 -11.14 11.49
C PRO A 135 14.88 -9.80 12.21
N LEU A 136 15.38 -8.81 11.49
CA LEU A 136 15.20 -7.41 11.86
C LEU A 136 13.77 -7.01 11.54
N PHE A 137 12.93 -6.84 12.56
CA PHE A 137 11.53 -6.46 12.42
C PHE A 137 11.35 -4.95 12.58
N HIS A 138 10.86 -4.29 11.56
CA HIS A 138 10.67 -2.83 11.54
C HIS A 138 9.19 -2.47 11.41
N SER A 139 8.76 -1.55 12.26
CA SER A 139 7.44 -0.88 12.19
C SER A 139 7.63 0.61 12.45
N ASP A 140 6.83 1.44 11.82
CA ASP A 140 6.72 2.88 12.11
C ASP A 140 5.80 3.13 13.31
#